data_de19fcebc0756d57fb72f865990b2aab
#
_entry.id   de19fcebc0756d57fb72f865990b2aab
#
_cell.length_a   1.000
_cell.length_b   1.000
_cell.length_c   1.000
_cell.angle_alpha   90.00
_cell.angle_beta   90.00
_cell.angle_gamma   90.00
#
_symmetry.space_group_name_H-M   'P 1'
#
loop_
_entity.id
_entity.type
_entity.pdbx_description
1 polymer ?
#
loop_
_entity_poly.entity_id
_entity_poly.type
_entity_poly.pdbx_seq_one_letter_code
_entity_poly.pdbx_strand_id
1 'polypeptide(L)'
;YLNKTEEKKNADVFFIYPTLIDGKDQKEWNSNIWDNEIRHDVINRPVKYQASAWMDAANLYVPFYRQAHIRVFNEKYKDEGLKALDFAYEDIRNAFKYYLNNFNDNKPFIIASHSQGTVHAKRLISEFIDGKELQKKLIAAYLVGIKVKKNEFKYIKPMNSPDEIGGFVSWNS
;
A
#
# COMPACT_ATOMS: atom_id res chain seq x y z
N TYR A 1 13.45 1.33 4.42
CA TYR A 1 13.47 1.59 5.87
C TYR A 1 13.76 3.08 6.09
N LEU A 2 12.82 3.79 6.70
CA LEU A 2 12.86 5.26 6.84
C LEU A 2 13.02 5.73 8.29
N ASN A 3 13.04 4.82 9.26
CA ASN A 3 13.25 5.20 10.66
C ASN A 3 14.66 5.77 10.84
N LYS A 4 14.75 7.00 11.25
CA LYS A 4 16.01 7.69 11.57
C LYS A 4 16.58 7.29 12.94
N THR A 5 15.80 6.58 13.76
CA THR A 5 16.19 6.14 15.10
C THR A 5 16.70 4.72 15.04
N GLU A 6 17.78 4.43 15.75
CA GLU A 6 18.36 3.07 15.86
C GLU A 6 17.44 2.09 16.59
N GLU A 7 16.40 2.57 17.26
CA GLU A 7 15.49 1.77 18.05
C GLU A 7 14.43 1.11 17.17
N LYS A 8 14.48 -0.21 17.05
CA LYS A 8 13.47 -1.02 16.37
C LYS A 8 12.14 -0.96 17.14
N LYS A 9 11.05 -0.62 16.47
CA LYS A 9 9.70 -0.65 17.03
C LYS A 9 9.15 -2.08 17.07
N ASN A 10 8.15 -2.29 17.94
CA ASN A 10 7.52 -3.60 18.12
C ASN A 10 6.47 -3.94 17.05
N ALA A 11 6.10 -2.99 16.22
CA ALA A 11 5.17 -3.16 15.12
C ALA A 11 5.75 -2.57 13.82
N ASP A 12 5.22 -3.03 12.70
CA ASP A 12 5.61 -2.57 11.37
C ASP A 12 4.44 -1.93 10.64
N VAL A 13 4.74 -1.01 9.72
CA VAL A 13 3.79 -0.49 8.73
C VAL A 13 4.34 -0.76 7.33
N PHE A 14 3.57 -1.47 6.53
CA PHE A 14 3.80 -1.60 5.10
C PHE A 14 2.91 -0.60 4.37
N PHE A 15 3.51 0.47 3.84
CA PHE A 15 2.77 1.56 3.21
C PHE A 15 2.85 1.48 1.69
N ILE A 16 1.68 1.51 1.03
CA ILE A 16 1.54 1.51 -0.42
C ILE A 16 1.00 2.87 -0.85
N TYR A 17 1.87 3.67 -1.47
CA TYR A 17 1.58 5.06 -1.83
C TYR A 17 0.69 5.19 -3.08
N PRO A 18 0.07 6.37 -3.32
CA PRO A 18 -0.73 6.66 -4.51
C PRO A 18 0.16 6.79 -5.75
N THR A 19 -0.45 6.73 -6.95
CA THR A 19 0.27 7.12 -8.17
C THR A 19 0.55 8.61 -8.18
N LEU A 20 1.72 8.97 -8.68
CA LEU A 20 2.17 10.34 -8.95
C LEU A 20 2.27 10.62 -10.44
N ILE A 21 1.87 9.67 -11.28
CA ILE A 21 2.00 9.76 -12.74
C ILE A 21 0.66 10.18 -13.32
N ASP A 22 0.56 11.47 -13.67
CA ASP A 22 -0.64 12.12 -14.19
C ASP A 22 -0.40 12.98 -15.45
N GLY A 23 0.83 13.00 -15.97
CA GLY A 23 1.23 13.81 -17.13
C GLY A 23 0.45 13.47 -18.39
N LYS A 24 -0.21 14.46 -19.02
CA LYS A 24 -1.02 14.27 -20.23
C LYS A 24 -0.24 13.72 -21.43
N ASP A 25 1.05 14.04 -21.50
CA ASP A 25 1.93 13.70 -22.61
C ASP A 25 2.70 12.39 -22.36
N GLN A 26 2.50 11.77 -21.21
CA GLN A 26 3.17 10.52 -20.85
C GLN A 26 2.57 9.36 -21.64
N LYS A 27 3.41 8.69 -22.46
CA LYS A 27 2.99 7.55 -23.29
C LYS A 27 2.96 6.24 -22.51
N GLU A 28 3.88 6.05 -21.60
CA GLU A 28 4.05 4.85 -20.80
C GLU A 28 2.86 4.63 -19.86
N TRP A 29 2.50 3.38 -19.67
CA TRP A 29 1.46 2.98 -18.72
C TRP A 29 1.96 2.88 -17.28
N ASN A 30 3.24 2.58 -17.10
CA ASN A 30 3.85 2.41 -15.77
C ASN A 30 5.14 3.22 -15.65
N SER A 31 5.45 3.63 -14.44
CA SER A 31 6.69 4.36 -14.13
C SER A 31 7.92 3.48 -14.25
N ASN A 32 9.04 4.12 -14.49
CA ASN A 32 10.35 3.53 -14.27
C ASN A 32 10.79 3.77 -12.81
N ILE A 33 10.92 2.70 -12.03
CA ILE A 33 11.37 2.80 -10.62
C ILE A 33 12.82 3.28 -10.46
N TRP A 34 13.60 3.29 -11.54
CA TRP A 34 14.98 3.78 -11.54
C TRP A 34 15.07 5.26 -11.90
N ASP A 35 13.96 5.89 -12.25
CA ASP A 35 13.89 7.33 -12.50
C ASP A 35 14.07 8.10 -11.19
N ASN A 36 15.10 8.93 -11.13
CA ASN A 36 15.47 9.68 -9.93
C ASN A 36 14.43 10.76 -9.58
N GLU A 37 13.77 11.37 -10.55
CA GLU A 37 12.74 12.39 -10.31
C GLU A 37 11.51 11.74 -9.68
N ILE A 38 11.06 10.62 -10.23
CA ILE A 38 9.94 9.85 -9.66
C ILE A 38 10.26 9.38 -8.24
N ARG A 39 11.46 8.88 -8.00
CA ARG A 39 11.90 8.45 -6.65
C ARG A 39 11.94 9.61 -5.67
N HIS A 40 12.47 10.75 -6.10
CA HIS A 40 12.50 11.99 -5.31
C HIS A 40 11.07 12.43 -4.95
N ASP A 41 10.15 12.43 -5.91
CA ASP A 41 8.75 12.78 -5.69
C ASP A 41 8.05 11.84 -4.74
N VAL A 42 8.26 10.52 -4.86
CA VAL A 42 7.72 9.54 -3.90
C VAL A 42 8.17 9.85 -2.48
N ILE A 43 9.46 10.14 -2.28
CA ILE A 43 10.02 10.43 -0.95
C ILE A 43 9.46 11.76 -0.40
N ASN A 44 9.43 12.80 -1.21
CA ASN A 44 9.10 14.15 -0.75
C ASN A 44 7.60 14.47 -0.74
N ARG A 45 6.75 13.60 -1.27
CA ARG A 45 5.29 13.77 -1.28
C ARG A 45 4.59 12.68 -0.46
N PRO A 46 4.23 11.48 -0.97
CA PRO A 46 3.46 10.53 -0.18
C PRO A 46 4.23 9.98 1.03
N VAL A 47 5.53 9.76 0.94
CA VAL A 47 6.30 9.29 2.10
C VAL A 47 6.35 10.37 3.17
N LYS A 48 6.72 11.60 2.79
CA LYS A 48 6.85 12.72 3.72
C LYS A 48 5.53 13.14 4.37
N TYR A 49 4.43 13.16 3.62
CA TYR A 49 3.16 13.75 4.08
C TYR A 49 2.08 12.72 4.46
N GLN A 50 2.29 11.44 4.15
CA GLN A 50 1.33 10.37 4.48
C GLN A 50 1.98 9.28 5.33
N ALA A 51 3.03 8.63 4.80
CA ALA A 51 3.67 7.51 5.49
C ALA A 51 4.37 7.93 6.79
N SER A 52 4.89 9.15 6.87
CA SER A 52 5.57 9.68 8.06
C SER A 52 4.69 9.71 9.31
N ALA A 53 3.37 9.74 9.16
CA ALA A 53 2.43 9.69 10.30
C ALA A 53 2.62 8.44 11.19
N TRP A 54 3.25 7.40 10.67
CA TRP A 54 3.48 6.13 11.38
C TRP A 54 4.85 6.02 12.04
N MET A 55 5.77 6.95 11.77
CA MET A 55 7.21 6.81 12.13
C MET A 55 7.46 6.71 13.63
N ASP A 56 6.63 7.34 14.44
CA ASP A 56 6.80 7.31 15.91
C ASP A 56 6.27 6.00 16.52
N ALA A 57 5.28 5.38 15.89
CA ALA A 57 4.59 4.20 16.39
C ALA A 57 5.15 2.87 15.88
N ALA A 58 5.70 2.84 14.65
CA ALA A 58 6.08 1.59 13.99
C ALA A 58 7.31 1.74 13.06
N ASN A 59 7.92 0.61 12.70
CA ASN A 59 8.93 0.58 11.63
C ASN A 59 8.23 0.74 10.29
N LEU A 60 8.66 1.70 9.49
CA LEU A 60 8.01 2.06 8.24
C LEU A 60 8.70 1.41 7.04
N TYR A 61 7.94 0.67 6.24
CA TYR A 61 8.39 0.02 5.00
C TYR A 61 7.56 0.55 3.83
N VAL A 62 8.23 1.18 2.88
CA VAL A 62 7.60 1.77 1.69
C VAL A 62 8.35 1.28 0.45
N PRO A 63 7.82 0.29 -0.27
CA PRO A 63 8.47 -0.18 -1.49
C PRO A 63 8.30 0.81 -2.63
N PHE A 64 9.33 1.03 -3.43
CA PHE A 64 9.14 1.58 -4.76
C PHE A 64 8.48 0.52 -5.65
N TYR A 65 7.53 0.94 -6.47
CA TYR A 65 6.85 0.07 -7.42
C TYR A 65 6.58 0.83 -8.73
N ARG A 66 6.42 0.11 -9.82
CA ARG A 66 6.11 0.67 -11.14
C ARG A 66 4.65 1.12 -11.18
N GLN A 67 4.36 2.23 -10.48
CA GLN A 67 3.02 2.79 -10.37
C GLN A 67 2.40 2.99 -11.76
N ALA A 68 1.13 2.64 -11.91
CA ALA A 68 0.40 2.86 -13.14
C ALA A 68 -0.04 4.32 -13.27
N HIS A 69 -0.09 4.84 -14.50
CA HIS A 69 -0.57 6.19 -14.79
C HIS A 69 -2.02 6.36 -14.35
N ILE A 70 -2.40 7.55 -13.86
CA ILE A 70 -3.76 7.82 -13.34
C ILE A 70 -4.87 7.51 -14.34
N ARG A 71 -4.59 7.54 -15.65
CA ARG A 71 -5.57 7.19 -16.70
C ARG A 71 -6.11 5.76 -16.62
N VAL A 72 -5.50 4.85 -15.83
CA VAL A 72 -6.02 3.49 -15.58
C VAL A 72 -7.42 3.50 -14.95
N PHE A 73 -7.80 4.61 -14.31
CA PHE A 73 -9.13 4.79 -13.73
C PHE A 73 -10.19 5.33 -14.70
N ASN A 74 -9.81 5.55 -15.97
CA ASN A 74 -10.74 5.98 -17.01
C ASN A 74 -11.27 4.75 -17.76
N GLU A 75 -12.58 4.59 -17.80
CA GLU A 75 -13.27 3.47 -18.46
C GLU A 75 -12.86 3.29 -19.94
N LYS A 76 -12.46 4.38 -20.61
CA LYS A 76 -11.93 4.32 -22.00
C LYS A 76 -10.73 3.40 -22.14
N TYR A 77 -9.97 3.22 -21.07
CA TYR A 77 -8.71 2.47 -21.07
C TYR A 77 -8.76 1.23 -20.18
N LYS A 78 -9.93 0.63 -20.03
CA LYS A 78 -10.17 -0.44 -19.07
C LYS A 78 -9.19 -1.61 -19.20
N ASP A 79 -9.00 -2.13 -20.42
CA ASP A 79 -8.19 -3.33 -20.64
C ASP A 79 -6.69 -3.07 -20.45
N GLU A 80 -6.19 -1.95 -20.98
CA GLU A 80 -4.80 -1.54 -20.80
C GLU A 80 -4.55 -1.13 -19.35
N GLY A 81 -5.51 -0.46 -18.74
CA GLY A 81 -5.45 -0.06 -17.35
C GLY A 81 -5.34 -1.25 -16.39
N LEU A 82 -6.12 -2.31 -16.62
CA LEU A 82 -6.01 -3.54 -15.84
C LEU A 82 -4.63 -4.19 -15.97
N LYS A 83 -4.07 -4.28 -17.18
CA LYS A 83 -2.72 -4.81 -17.39
C LYS A 83 -1.66 -3.98 -16.67
N ALA A 84 -1.79 -2.64 -16.71
CA ALA A 84 -0.86 -1.75 -16.01
C ALA A 84 -0.95 -1.89 -14.49
N LEU A 85 -2.17 -2.06 -13.95
CA LEU A 85 -2.37 -2.33 -12.53
C LEU A 85 -1.85 -3.71 -12.11
N ASP A 86 -2.03 -4.73 -12.94
CA ASP A 86 -1.46 -6.06 -12.70
C ASP A 86 0.07 -6.01 -12.62
N PHE A 87 0.69 -5.30 -13.57
CA PHE A 87 2.13 -5.11 -13.60
C PHE A 87 2.66 -4.37 -12.35
N ALA A 88 1.97 -3.32 -11.94
CA ALA A 88 2.30 -2.60 -10.71
C ALA A 88 2.12 -3.47 -9.45
N TYR A 89 1.08 -4.31 -9.43
CA TYR A 89 0.81 -5.21 -8.31
C TYR A 89 1.90 -6.26 -8.11
N GLU A 90 2.50 -6.78 -9.18
CA GLU A 90 3.59 -7.76 -9.05
C GLU A 90 4.78 -7.21 -8.27
N ASP A 91 5.12 -5.93 -8.43
CA ASP A 91 6.17 -5.30 -7.65
C ASP A 91 5.81 -5.25 -6.16
N ILE A 92 4.59 -4.85 -5.84
CA ILE A 92 4.10 -4.77 -4.45
C ILE A 92 4.03 -6.17 -3.83
N ARG A 93 3.54 -7.15 -4.56
CA ARG A 93 3.50 -8.56 -4.16
C ARG A 93 4.88 -9.09 -3.80
N ASN A 94 5.86 -8.84 -4.67
CA ASN A 94 7.24 -9.26 -4.46
C ASN A 94 7.90 -8.52 -3.30
N ALA A 95 7.67 -7.21 -3.18
CA ALA A 95 8.17 -6.40 -2.09
C ALA A 95 7.58 -6.84 -0.73
N PHE A 96 6.29 -7.19 -0.69
CA PHE A 96 5.67 -7.70 0.53
C PHE A 96 6.23 -9.05 0.97
N LYS A 97 6.44 -9.98 0.02
CA LYS A 97 7.12 -11.26 0.30
C LYS A 97 8.54 -11.02 0.83
N TYR A 98 9.28 -10.12 0.19
CA TYR A 98 10.62 -9.77 0.62
C TYR A 98 10.64 -9.15 2.02
N TYR A 99 9.70 -8.24 2.30
CA TYR A 99 9.51 -7.65 3.63
C TYR A 99 9.25 -8.72 4.70
N LEU A 100 8.31 -9.63 4.46
CA LEU A 100 7.99 -10.71 5.41
C LEU A 100 9.20 -11.60 5.70
N ASN A 101 9.98 -11.94 4.68
CA ASN A 101 11.10 -12.86 4.80
C ASN A 101 12.36 -12.24 5.40
N ASN A 102 12.54 -10.92 5.28
CA ASN A 102 13.82 -10.29 5.62
C ASN A 102 13.75 -9.21 6.70
N PHE A 103 12.57 -8.66 6.97
CA PHE A 103 12.44 -7.49 7.84
C PHE A 103 11.39 -7.61 8.93
N ASN A 104 10.27 -8.30 8.69
CA ASN A 104 9.14 -8.30 9.61
C ASN A 104 9.47 -9.00 10.94
N ASP A 105 10.31 -10.04 10.91
CA ASP A 105 10.75 -10.73 12.13
C ASP A 105 9.55 -11.23 12.98
N ASN A 106 8.50 -11.66 12.27
CA ASN A 106 7.27 -12.17 12.87
C ASN A 106 6.47 -11.14 13.72
N LYS A 107 6.72 -9.85 13.56
CA LYS A 107 6.02 -8.78 14.28
C LYS A 107 4.60 -8.56 13.78
N PRO A 108 3.72 -8.01 14.62
CA PRO A 108 2.44 -7.47 14.15
C PRO A 108 2.67 -6.29 13.20
N PHE A 109 1.74 -6.12 12.28
CA PHE A 109 1.88 -5.10 11.24
C PHE A 109 0.57 -4.41 10.86
N ILE A 110 0.72 -3.25 10.26
CA ILE A 110 -0.34 -2.45 9.65
C ILE A 110 -0.12 -2.45 8.13
N ILE A 111 -1.19 -2.60 7.37
CA ILE A 111 -1.22 -2.25 5.95
C ILE A 111 -1.82 -0.86 5.82
N ALA A 112 -1.05 0.10 5.33
CA ALA A 112 -1.54 1.46 5.09
C ALA A 112 -1.41 1.82 3.61
N SER A 113 -2.40 2.49 3.06
CA SER A 113 -2.45 2.75 1.62
C SER A 113 -3.29 3.97 1.26
N HIS A 114 -3.00 4.56 0.09
CA HIS A 114 -3.79 5.64 -0.46
C HIS A 114 -4.00 5.49 -1.98
N SER A 115 -5.21 5.78 -2.46
CA SER A 115 -5.58 5.85 -3.89
C SER A 115 -5.21 4.56 -4.64
N GLN A 116 -4.38 4.61 -5.69
CA GLN A 116 -3.91 3.42 -6.40
C GLN A 116 -3.26 2.41 -5.46
N GLY A 117 -2.53 2.87 -4.43
CA GLY A 117 -2.00 1.99 -3.38
C GLY A 117 -3.09 1.18 -2.69
N THR A 118 -4.29 1.74 -2.52
CA THR A 118 -5.43 1.02 -1.94
C THR A 118 -5.99 -0.06 -2.87
N VAL A 119 -5.97 0.17 -4.19
CA VAL A 119 -6.32 -0.89 -5.16
C VAL A 119 -5.42 -2.11 -4.95
N HIS A 120 -4.12 -1.88 -4.82
CA HIS A 120 -3.14 -2.94 -4.59
C HIS A 120 -3.24 -3.54 -3.18
N ALA A 121 -3.46 -2.72 -2.16
CA ALA A 121 -3.62 -3.18 -0.77
C ALA A 121 -4.80 -4.15 -0.63
N LYS A 122 -5.94 -3.88 -1.27
CA LYS A 122 -7.10 -4.78 -1.29
C LYS A 122 -6.73 -6.16 -1.85
N ARG A 123 -6.02 -6.19 -2.96
CA ARG A 123 -5.53 -7.42 -3.58
C ARG A 123 -4.53 -8.14 -2.69
N LEU A 124 -3.58 -7.41 -2.10
CA LEU A 124 -2.58 -7.93 -1.18
C LEU A 124 -3.22 -8.59 0.05
N ILE A 125 -4.19 -7.93 0.66
CA ILE A 125 -4.93 -8.44 1.82
C ILE A 125 -5.65 -9.73 1.46
N SER A 126 -6.35 -9.76 0.33
CA SER A 126 -7.05 -10.97 -0.14
C SER A 126 -6.10 -12.12 -0.45
N GLU A 127 -4.92 -11.82 -1.02
CA GLU A 127 -3.94 -12.85 -1.39
C GLU A 127 -3.16 -13.41 -0.20
N PHE A 128 -2.80 -12.57 0.80
CA PHE A 128 -1.86 -12.97 1.85
C PHE A 128 -2.44 -13.02 3.25
N ILE A 129 -3.55 -12.31 3.54
CA ILE A 129 -3.97 -12.04 4.92
C ILE A 129 -5.36 -12.58 5.21
N ASP A 130 -6.36 -12.25 4.39
CA ASP A 130 -7.77 -12.59 4.66
C ASP A 130 -7.99 -14.09 4.77
N GLY A 131 -8.32 -14.58 5.98
CA GLY A 131 -8.51 -15.99 6.29
C GLY A 131 -7.22 -16.83 6.37
N LYS A 132 -6.05 -16.19 6.47
CA LYS A 132 -4.75 -16.88 6.52
C LYS A 132 -4.02 -16.60 7.82
N GLU A 133 -2.91 -17.32 8.07
CA GLU A 133 -2.13 -17.18 9.31
C GLU A 133 -1.65 -15.75 9.57
N LEU A 134 -1.32 -14.98 8.51
CA LEU A 134 -0.92 -13.59 8.63
C LEU A 134 -2.02 -12.67 9.19
N GLN A 135 -3.30 -13.06 9.10
CA GLN A 135 -4.40 -12.28 9.70
C GLN A 135 -4.24 -12.12 11.21
N LYS A 136 -3.68 -13.10 11.90
CA LYS A 136 -3.44 -13.06 13.35
C LYS A 136 -2.44 -11.97 13.76
N LYS A 137 -1.68 -11.44 12.80
CA LYS A 137 -0.67 -10.40 12.98
C LYS A 137 -1.09 -9.05 12.45
N LEU A 138 -2.21 -8.97 11.75
CA LEU A 138 -2.75 -7.72 11.27
C LEU A 138 -3.27 -6.89 12.45
N ILE A 139 -2.67 -5.72 12.69
CA ILE A 139 -3.20 -4.75 13.64
C ILE A 139 -4.39 -4.05 13.01
N ALA A 140 -4.22 -3.47 11.82
CA ALA A 140 -5.27 -2.80 11.06
C ALA A 140 -4.88 -2.65 9.59
N ALA A 141 -5.87 -2.48 8.71
CA ALA A 141 -5.67 -2.03 7.34
C ALA A 141 -6.29 -0.65 7.14
N TYR A 142 -5.50 0.35 6.77
CA TYR A 142 -5.95 1.70 6.43
C TYR A 142 -6.04 1.84 4.91
N LEU A 143 -7.27 1.84 4.40
CA LEU A 143 -7.59 1.77 2.97
C LEU A 143 -8.22 3.08 2.53
N VAL A 144 -7.39 4.05 2.12
CA VAL A 144 -7.79 5.45 1.90
C VAL A 144 -7.91 5.78 0.41
N GLY A 145 -8.84 6.66 0.06
CA GLY A 145 -8.95 7.29 -1.26
C GLY A 145 -9.61 6.43 -2.35
N ILE A 146 -10.07 5.23 -2.01
CA ILE A 146 -10.83 4.34 -2.91
C ILE A 146 -11.99 3.75 -2.13
N LYS A 147 -13.13 3.58 -2.78
CA LYS A 147 -14.30 2.93 -2.17
C LYS A 147 -13.98 1.48 -1.79
N VAL A 148 -14.16 1.17 -0.53
CA VAL A 148 -14.04 -0.19 0.03
C VAL A 148 -15.41 -0.59 0.57
N LYS A 149 -15.90 -1.76 0.15
CA LYS A 149 -17.22 -2.26 0.61
C LYS A 149 -17.08 -2.85 2.01
N LYS A 150 -18.14 -2.79 2.81
CA LYS A 150 -18.16 -3.43 4.16
C LYS A 150 -17.86 -4.95 4.10
N ASN A 151 -18.22 -5.59 3.01
CA ASN A 151 -17.97 -7.01 2.74
C ASN A 151 -16.86 -7.22 1.70
N GLU A 152 -15.88 -6.33 1.63
CA GLU A 152 -14.76 -6.41 0.69
C GLU A 152 -13.95 -7.70 0.88
N PHE A 153 -13.77 -8.08 2.13
CA PHE A 153 -13.04 -9.29 2.53
C PHE A 153 -13.99 -10.30 3.20
N LYS A 154 -13.61 -11.56 3.17
CA LYS A 154 -14.43 -12.63 3.74
C LYS A 154 -14.36 -12.66 5.27
N TYR A 155 -13.19 -12.54 5.83
CA TYR A 155 -12.93 -12.68 7.27
C TYR A 155 -12.60 -11.35 7.94
N ILE A 156 -11.80 -10.49 7.31
CA ILE A 156 -11.44 -9.17 7.81
C ILE A 156 -12.65 -8.24 7.71
N LYS A 157 -13.01 -7.56 8.81
CA LYS A 157 -14.22 -6.73 8.91
C LYS A 157 -13.86 -5.26 9.13
N PRO A 158 -14.78 -4.33 8.81
CA PRO A 158 -14.62 -2.93 9.21
C PRO A 158 -14.48 -2.81 10.72
N MET A 159 -13.55 -1.96 11.16
CA MET A 159 -13.42 -1.58 12.57
C MET A 159 -14.41 -0.45 12.89
N ASN A 160 -15.05 -0.53 14.05
CA ASN A 160 -16.05 0.44 14.51
C ASN A 160 -15.58 1.22 15.74
N SER A 161 -14.47 0.80 16.35
CA SER A 161 -13.86 1.41 17.53
C SER A 161 -12.35 1.50 17.35
N PRO A 162 -11.67 2.51 17.90
CA PRO A 162 -10.21 2.60 17.87
C PRO A 162 -9.50 1.47 18.65
N ASP A 163 -10.19 0.79 19.53
CA ASP A 163 -9.64 -0.32 20.34
C ASP A 163 -9.70 -1.69 19.61
N GLU A 164 -10.40 -1.75 18.47
CA GLU A 164 -10.45 -2.97 17.67
C GLU A 164 -9.14 -3.20 16.90
N ILE A 165 -8.79 -4.48 16.73
CA ILE A 165 -7.64 -4.91 15.91
C ILE A 165 -8.04 -6.00 14.93
N GLY A 166 -7.22 -6.21 13.89
CA GLY A 166 -7.42 -7.27 12.89
C GLY A 166 -8.45 -6.93 11.81
N GLY A 167 -8.95 -5.69 11.79
CA GLY A 167 -9.92 -5.21 10.84
C GLY A 167 -9.36 -4.16 9.86
N PHE A 168 -10.28 -3.44 9.20
CA PHE A 168 -9.92 -2.33 8.33
C PHE A 168 -10.73 -1.09 8.62
N VAL A 169 -10.15 0.06 8.32
CA VAL A 169 -10.83 1.36 8.21
C VAL A 169 -10.65 1.90 6.80
N SER A 170 -11.66 2.60 6.30
CA SER A 170 -11.61 3.18 4.96
C SER A 170 -12.41 4.45 4.88
N TRP A 171 -11.90 5.40 4.10
CA TRP A 171 -12.66 6.58 3.69
C TRP A 171 -12.26 6.96 2.26
N ASN A 172 -13.21 7.52 1.54
CA ASN A 172 -13.01 8.04 0.19
C ASN A 172 -12.71 9.54 0.29
N SER A 173 -11.71 9.99 -0.43
CA SER A 173 -11.31 11.40 -0.51
C SER A 173 -11.72 12.00 -1.84
#